data_6e5c8ad0dc3ef82af822b0d44fcfad2f
#
_entry.id   6e5c8ad0dc3ef82af822b0d44fcfad2f
#
_cell.length_a   1.000
_cell.length_b   1.000
_cell.length_c   1.000
_cell.angle_alpha   90.00
_cell.angle_beta   90.00
_cell.angle_gamma   90.00
#
_symmetry.space_group_name_H-M   'P 1'
#
loop_
_entity.id
_entity.type
_entity.pdbx_description
1 polymer ?
#
loop_
_entity_poly.entity_id
_entity_poly.type
_entity_poly.pdbx_seq_one_letter_code
_entity_poly.pdbx_strand_id
1 'polypeptide(L)'
;MYVCELRRATAQDTEAVYALVCELKQASFDYPAFRAGFTANLQDARLRYQLALLDGQAVGLIGLHLQYHLHHANWIGEIQELVVMPQARGLKIGSQLLAWAEQEAREAGAEMTELSTSVKRHDAHRFYLREGYEQSHFRFTKAL
;
A
#
# COMPACT_ATOMS: atom_id res chain seq x y z
N MET A 1 -24.78 7.17 3.46
CA MET A 1 -23.98 6.10 2.86
C MET A 1 -22.76 6.70 2.19
N TYR A 2 -21.59 6.21 2.53
CA TYR A 2 -20.35 6.68 1.90
C TYR A 2 -20.08 5.84 0.66
N VAL A 3 -19.82 6.52 -0.45
CA VAL A 3 -19.41 5.87 -1.69
C VAL A 3 -17.91 6.09 -1.84
N CYS A 4 -17.15 5.00 -1.76
CA CYS A 4 -15.71 5.02 -1.94
C CYS A 4 -15.38 4.60 -3.36
N GLU A 5 -14.71 5.47 -4.10
CA GLU A 5 -14.21 5.15 -5.43
C GLU A 5 -12.77 4.67 -5.31
N LEU A 6 -12.47 3.55 -5.94
CA LEU A 6 -11.08 3.08 -6.08
C LEU A 6 -10.64 3.30 -7.52
N ARG A 7 -9.49 3.92 -7.71
CA ARG A 7 -8.91 4.08 -9.05
C ARG A 7 -7.39 4.10 -8.98
N ARG A 8 -6.75 3.81 -10.10
CA ARG A 8 -5.29 3.87 -10.21
C ARG A 8 -4.79 5.30 -9.99
N ALA A 9 -3.69 5.40 -9.26
CA ALA A 9 -2.97 6.66 -9.12
C ALA A 9 -2.26 7.01 -10.42
N THR A 10 -2.20 8.30 -10.72
CA THR A 10 -1.49 8.84 -11.89
C THR A 10 -0.49 9.90 -11.44
N ALA A 11 0.31 10.41 -12.38
CA ALA A 11 1.25 11.48 -12.08
C ALA A 11 0.57 12.74 -11.55
N GLN A 12 -0.70 12.97 -11.91
CA GLN A 12 -1.47 14.11 -11.41
C GLN A 12 -1.82 13.97 -9.94
N ASP A 13 -1.71 12.78 -9.37
CA ASP A 13 -2.01 12.50 -7.96
C ASP A 13 -0.77 12.63 -7.06
N THR A 14 0.36 13.06 -7.58
CA THR A 14 1.64 13.05 -6.85
C THR A 14 1.56 13.74 -5.49
N GLU A 15 0.94 14.92 -5.41
CA GLU A 15 0.84 15.64 -4.14
C GLU A 15 -0.06 14.92 -3.15
N ALA A 16 -1.18 14.37 -3.63
CA ALA A 16 -2.09 13.61 -2.77
C ALA A 16 -1.42 12.33 -2.24
N VAL A 17 -0.69 11.62 -3.10
CA VAL A 17 0.06 10.42 -2.70
C VAL A 17 1.15 10.78 -1.69
N TYR A 18 1.87 11.90 -1.91
CA TYR A 18 2.86 12.37 -0.96
C TYR A 18 2.24 12.62 0.43
N ALA A 19 1.11 13.30 0.48
CA ALA A 19 0.43 13.57 1.75
C ALA A 19 0.02 12.27 2.46
N LEU A 20 -0.45 11.29 1.71
CA LEU A 20 -0.82 9.98 2.26
C LEU A 20 0.40 9.23 2.80
N VAL A 21 1.52 9.26 2.10
CA VAL A 21 2.76 8.62 2.56
C VAL A 21 3.33 9.33 3.78
N CYS A 22 3.23 10.67 3.84
CA CYS A 22 3.62 11.42 5.04
C CYS A 22 2.78 11.01 6.24
N GLU A 23 1.47 10.78 6.05
CA GLU A 23 0.60 10.29 7.13
C GLU A 23 1.04 8.89 7.58
N LEU A 24 1.37 8.02 6.63
CA LEU A 24 1.86 6.67 6.96
C LEU A 24 3.13 6.72 7.78
N LYS A 25 4.08 7.57 7.41
CA LYS A 25 5.38 7.72 8.10
C LYS A 25 5.30 8.55 9.36
N GLN A 26 4.24 9.34 9.55
CA GLN A 26 4.12 10.34 10.60
C GLN A 26 5.27 11.34 10.57
N ALA A 27 5.71 11.71 9.36
CA ALA A 27 6.80 12.65 9.12
C ALA A 27 6.75 13.14 7.68
N SER A 28 7.29 14.33 7.45
CA SER A 28 7.56 14.80 6.09
C SER A 28 8.96 14.35 5.66
N PHE A 29 9.20 14.34 4.37
CA PHE A 29 10.50 13.96 3.82
C PHE A 29 10.69 14.64 2.46
N ASP A 30 11.84 14.44 1.84
CA ASP A 30 12.22 15.17 0.63
C ASP A 30 11.21 14.97 -0.51
N TYR A 31 10.45 16.01 -0.82
CA TYR A 31 9.43 15.95 -1.86
C TYR A 31 10.00 15.73 -3.25
N PRO A 32 11.07 16.46 -3.69
CA PRO A 32 11.65 16.20 -5.01
C PRO A 32 12.11 14.76 -5.20
N ALA A 33 12.72 14.14 -4.20
CA ALA A 33 13.13 12.75 -4.26
C ALA A 33 11.91 11.83 -4.34
N PHE A 34 10.87 12.10 -3.55
CA PHE A 34 9.61 11.36 -3.61
C PHE A 34 9.01 11.42 -5.01
N ARG A 35 8.89 12.64 -5.54
CA ARG A 35 8.29 12.86 -6.87
C ARG A 35 9.03 12.11 -7.96
N ALA A 36 10.35 12.16 -7.95
CA ALA A 36 11.16 11.45 -8.93
C ALA A 36 10.95 9.94 -8.85
N GLY A 37 10.96 9.38 -7.63
CA GLY A 37 10.76 7.96 -7.42
C GLY A 37 9.36 7.50 -7.80
N PHE A 38 8.33 8.25 -7.38
CA PHE A 38 6.95 7.91 -7.69
C PHE A 38 6.71 7.95 -9.21
N THR A 39 7.22 8.99 -9.89
CA THR A 39 7.09 9.10 -11.33
C THR A 39 7.73 7.92 -12.04
N ALA A 40 8.93 7.50 -11.60
CA ALA A 40 9.60 6.33 -12.15
C ALA A 40 8.81 5.05 -11.90
N ASN A 41 8.29 4.88 -10.67
CA ASN A 41 7.53 3.68 -10.29
C ASN A 41 6.24 3.56 -11.11
N LEU A 42 5.60 4.67 -11.46
CA LEU A 42 4.39 4.64 -12.29
C LEU A 42 4.64 4.05 -13.68
N GLN A 43 5.88 4.03 -14.16
CA GLN A 43 6.24 3.46 -15.45
C GLN A 43 6.50 1.95 -15.39
N ASP A 44 6.55 1.35 -14.20
CA ASP A 44 6.82 -0.07 -14.01
C ASP A 44 5.52 -0.81 -13.73
N ALA A 45 5.13 -1.71 -14.64
CA ALA A 45 3.88 -2.46 -14.51
C ALA A 45 3.83 -3.38 -13.29
N ARG A 46 4.97 -3.68 -12.67
CA ARG A 46 5.04 -4.50 -11.46
C ARG A 46 4.79 -3.70 -10.19
N LEU A 47 4.79 -2.37 -10.29
CA LEU A 47 4.58 -1.46 -9.16
C LEU A 47 3.24 -0.77 -9.38
N ARG A 48 2.24 -1.12 -8.56
CA ARG A 48 0.85 -0.69 -8.78
C ARG A 48 0.33 0.09 -7.59
N TYR A 49 -0.22 1.26 -7.86
CA TYR A 49 -0.72 2.17 -6.82
C TYR A 49 -2.19 2.46 -7.06
N GLN A 50 -3.00 2.26 -6.01
CA GLN A 50 -4.44 2.49 -6.06
C GLN A 50 -4.84 3.48 -4.98
N LEU A 51 -5.70 4.42 -5.36
CA LEU A 51 -6.25 5.42 -4.45
C LEU A 51 -7.69 5.08 -4.10
N ALA A 52 -8.09 5.44 -2.88
CA ALA A 52 -9.48 5.46 -2.47
C ALA A 52 -9.91 6.90 -2.33
N LEU A 53 -11.05 7.26 -2.94
CA LEU A 53 -11.57 8.61 -2.92
C LEU A 53 -12.93 8.65 -2.25
N LEU A 54 -13.16 9.66 -1.41
CA LEU A 54 -14.47 10.00 -0.86
C LEU A 54 -14.82 11.39 -1.38
N ASP A 55 -15.94 11.50 -2.07
CA ASP A 55 -16.39 12.77 -2.67
C ASP A 55 -15.28 13.45 -3.49
N GLY A 56 -14.56 12.65 -4.26
CA GLY A 56 -13.49 13.12 -5.12
C GLY A 56 -12.17 13.42 -4.44
N GLN A 57 -12.09 13.26 -3.12
CA GLN A 57 -10.87 13.53 -2.36
C GLN A 57 -10.14 12.22 -2.03
N ALA A 58 -8.84 12.18 -2.30
CA ALA A 58 -8.02 11.01 -2.00
C ALA A 58 -7.85 10.87 -0.49
N VAL A 59 -8.32 9.75 0.07
CA VAL A 59 -8.28 9.47 1.51
C VAL A 59 -7.57 8.17 1.84
N GLY A 60 -7.20 7.39 0.85
CA GLY A 60 -6.49 6.12 1.06
C GLY A 60 -5.59 5.77 -0.10
N LEU A 61 -4.56 4.99 0.20
CA LEU A 61 -3.56 4.55 -0.78
C LEU A 61 -3.09 3.15 -0.44
N ILE A 62 -2.91 2.33 -1.47
CA ILE A 62 -2.17 1.08 -1.34
C ILE A 62 -1.15 0.99 -2.47
N GLY A 63 0.06 0.54 -2.12
CA GLY A 63 1.12 0.23 -3.09
C GLY A 63 1.40 -1.25 -3.08
N LEU A 64 1.38 -1.87 -4.27
CA LEU A 64 1.63 -3.29 -4.46
C LEU A 64 2.86 -3.45 -5.36
N HIS A 65 3.85 -4.19 -4.88
CA HIS A 65 5.04 -4.54 -5.64
C HIS A 65 5.01 -6.03 -5.98
N LEU A 66 5.04 -6.35 -7.25
CA LEU A 66 5.08 -7.74 -7.72
C LEU A 66 6.54 -8.13 -7.95
N GLN A 67 6.99 -9.18 -7.25
CA GLN A 67 8.38 -9.62 -7.27
C GLN A 67 8.43 -11.12 -7.52
N TYR A 68 9.39 -11.58 -8.33
CA TYR A 68 9.64 -13.00 -8.49
C TYR A 68 10.68 -13.43 -7.47
N HIS A 69 10.28 -14.28 -6.51
CA HIS A 69 11.18 -14.77 -5.48
C HIS A 69 11.74 -16.13 -5.87
N LEU A 70 13.06 -16.24 -5.96
CA LEU A 70 13.72 -17.48 -6.40
C LEU A 70 13.40 -18.65 -5.47
N HIS A 71 13.34 -18.41 -4.15
CA HIS A 71 13.07 -19.46 -3.18
C HIS A 71 11.60 -19.89 -3.12
N HIS A 72 10.72 -19.15 -3.76
CA HIS A 72 9.33 -19.57 -3.99
C HIS A 72 9.15 -20.13 -5.39
N ALA A 73 10.11 -19.84 -6.32
CA ALA A 73 10.00 -20.11 -7.73
C ALA A 73 8.67 -19.60 -8.29
N ASN A 74 8.23 -18.44 -7.80
CA ASN A 74 6.94 -17.85 -8.15
C ASN A 74 6.92 -16.37 -7.82
N TRP A 75 5.86 -15.71 -8.28
CA TRP A 75 5.58 -14.31 -7.97
C TRP A 75 5.02 -14.16 -6.57
N ILE A 76 5.40 -13.07 -5.91
CA ILE A 76 4.90 -12.68 -4.60
C ILE A 76 4.43 -11.23 -4.72
N GLY A 77 3.30 -10.89 -4.12
CA GLY A 77 2.83 -9.51 -4.04
C GLY A 77 3.20 -8.92 -2.68
N GLU A 78 4.01 -7.86 -2.67
CA GLU A 78 4.36 -7.18 -1.44
C GLU A 78 3.57 -5.88 -1.31
N ILE A 79 2.88 -5.71 -0.18
CA ILE A 79 2.20 -4.45 0.14
C ILE A 79 3.24 -3.53 0.78
N GLN A 80 3.62 -2.47 0.07
CA GLN A 80 4.63 -1.53 0.56
C GLN A 80 4.02 -0.40 1.36
N GLU A 81 2.90 0.14 0.90
CA GLU A 81 2.16 1.18 1.59
C GLU A 81 0.70 0.78 1.69
N LEU A 82 0.11 1.01 2.87
CA LEU A 82 -1.33 0.97 3.06
C LEU A 82 -1.67 1.99 4.11
N VAL A 83 -2.37 3.04 3.71
CA VAL A 83 -2.71 4.14 4.61
C VAL A 83 -4.10 4.66 4.28
N VAL A 84 -4.83 5.01 5.35
CA VAL A 84 -6.13 5.69 5.26
C VAL A 84 -6.04 6.92 6.14
N MET A 85 -6.45 8.08 5.62
CA MET A 85 -6.43 9.32 6.38
C MET A 85 -7.31 9.20 7.63
N PRO A 86 -6.93 9.87 8.75
CA PRO A 86 -7.65 9.72 10.02
C PRO A 86 -9.17 9.96 9.91
N GLN A 87 -9.57 10.96 9.14
CA GLN A 87 -10.99 11.32 8.99
C GLN A 87 -11.80 10.27 8.23
N ALA A 88 -11.14 9.35 7.55
CA ALA A 88 -11.82 8.33 6.75
C ALA A 88 -11.67 6.91 7.35
N ARG A 89 -11.09 6.80 8.54
CA ARG A 89 -10.95 5.50 9.20
C ARG A 89 -12.31 4.99 9.70
N GLY A 90 -12.43 3.67 9.84
CA GLY A 90 -13.66 3.05 10.28
C GLY A 90 -14.69 2.84 9.18
N LEU A 91 -14.37 3.17 7.93
CA LEU A 91 -15.28 3.01 6.78
C LEU A 91 -14.92 1.82 5.90
N LYS A 92 -14.04 0.93 6.39
CA LYS A 92 -13.59 -0.28 5.68
C LYS A 92 -12.81 0.01 4.39
N ILE A 93 -12.25 1.21 4.27
CA ILE A 93 -11.47 1.60 3.09
C ILE A 93 -10.18 0.77 3.00
N GLY A 94 -9.51 0.56 4.13
CA GLY A 94 -8.30 -0.28 4.17
C GLY A 94 -8.57 -1.69 3.68
N SER A 95 -9.68 -2.30 4.11
CA SER A 95 -10.08 -3.65 3.67
C SER A 95 -10.34 -3.69 2.16
N GLN A 96 -10.98 -2.64 1.62
CA GLN A 96 -11.26 -2.57 0.18
C GLN A 96 -9.97 -2.44 -0.63
N LEU A 97 -9.05 -1.58 -0.19
CA LEU A 97 -7.75 -1.42 -0.85
C LEU A 97 -6.96 -2.72 -0.81
N LEU A 98 -6.94 -3.39 0.35
CA LEU A 98 -6.21 -4.66 0.50
C LEU A 98 -6.81 -5.73 -0.40
N ALA A 99 -8.14 -5.84 -0.47
CA ALA A 99 -8.81 -6.80 -1.35
C ALA A 99 -8.47 -6.54 -2.82
N TRP A 100 -8.39 -5.28 -3.22
CA TRP A 100 -7.96 -4.93 -4.58
C TRP A 100 -6.55 -5.42 -4.86
N ALA A 101 -5.61 -5.18 -3.94
CA ALA A 101 -4.23 -5.60 -4.13
C ALA A 101 -4.09 -7.12 -4.18
N GLU A 102 -4.83 -7.84 -3.33
CA GLU A 102 -4.84 -9.30 -3.35
C GLU A 102 -5.36 -9.85 -4.68
N GLN A 103 -6.39 -9.22 -5.24
CA GLN A 103 -6.92 -9.63 -6.53
C GLN A 103 -5.94 -9.34 -7.67
N GLU A 104 -5.28 -8.17 -7.65
CA GLU A 104 -4.23 -7.85 -8.62
C GLU A 104 -3.08 -8.86 -8.55
N ALA A 105 -2.70 -9.25 -7.34
CA ALA A 105 -1.63 -10.24 -7.15
C ALA A 105 -2.06 -11.61 -7.72
N ARG A 106 -3.29 -12.05 -7.45
CA ARG A 106 -3.81 -13.31 -8.00
C ARG A 106 -3.79 -13.30 -9.53
N GLU A 107 -4.26 -12.22 -10.13
CA GLU A 107 -4.30 -12.10 -11.59
C GLU A 107 -2.92 -12.08 -12.21
N ALA A 108 -1.91 -11.61 -11.47
CA ALA A 108 -0.52 -11.61 -11.91
C ALA A 108 0.18 -12.96 -11.67
N GLY A 109 -0.51 -13.94 -11.08
CA GLY A 109 0.04 -15.26 -10.82
C GLY A 109 0.77 -15.40 -9.50
N ALA A 110 0.67 -14.42 -8.60
CA ALA A 110 1.32 -14.50 -7.29
C ALA A 110 0.66 -15.56 -6.42
N GLU A 111 1.49 -16.28 -5.66
CA GLU A 111 0.96 -17.32 -4.77
C GLU A 111 0.53 -16.77 -3.41
N MET A 112 0.99 -15.58 -3.05
CA MET A 112 0.65 -14.96 -1.78
C MET A 112 0.93 -13.47 -1.82
N THR A 113 0.38 -12.75 -0.84
CA THR A 113 0.77 -11.38 -0.53
C THR A 113 1.48 -11.36 0.81
N GLU A 114 2.43 -10.43 0.98
CA GLU A 114 3.15 -10.24 2.23
C GLU A 114 3.36 -8.77 2.50
N LEU A 115 3.66 -8.43 3.76
CA LEU A 115 3.93 -7.05 4.16
C LEU A 115 4.74 -7.03 5.44
N SER A 116 5.31 -5.86 5.74
CA SER A 116 5.97 -5.60 7.01
C SER A 116 5.33 -4.40 7.68
N THR A 117 5.18 -4.46 9.00
CA THR A 117 4.75 -3.33 9.80
C THR A 117 5.74 -3.12 10.93
N SER A 118 5.83 -1.87 11.42
CA SER A 118 6.61 -1.60 12.64
C SER A 118 6.01 -2.37 13.82
N VAL A 119 6.87 -2.91 14.69
CA VAL A 119 6.42 -3.62 15.90
C VAL A 119 5.60 -2.71 16.82
N LYS A 120 5.69 -1.40 16.66
CA LYS A 120 4.97 -0.42 17.49
C LYS A 120 3.55 -0.12 17.00
N ARG A 121 3.20 -0.56 15.78
CA ARG A 121 1.90 -0.24 15.16
C ARG A 121 0.88 -1.33 15.47
N HIS A 122 0.43 -1.37 16.73
CA HIS A 122 -0.47 -2.43 17.22
C HIS A 122 -1.82 -2.45 16.51
N ASP A 123 -2.35 -1.29 16.14
CA ASP A 123 -3.62 -1.22 15.39
C ASP A 123 -3.48 -1.88 14.01
N ALA A 124 -2.35 -1.65 13.34
CA ALA A 124 -2.09 -2.28 12.04
C ALA A 124 -1.98 -3.80 12.19
N HIS A 125 -1.31 -4.28 13.25
CA HIS A 125 -1.19 -5.72 13.52
C HIS A 125 -2.58 -6.35 13.66
N ARG A 126 -3.46 -5.75 14.44
CA ARG A 126 -4.82 -6.26 14.63
C ARG A 126 -5.58 -6.30 13.31
N PHE A 127 -5.42 -5.23 12.49
CA PHE A 127 -6.06 -5.14 11.20
C PHE A 127 -5.62 -6.31 10.30
N TYR A 128 -4.31 -6.54 10.14
CA TYR A 128 -3.82 -7.59 9.26
C TYR A 128 -4.19 -8.99 9.74
N LEU A 129 -4.14 -9.24 11.05
CA LEU A 129 -4.59 -10.53 11.59
C LEU A 129 -6.07 -10.76 11.30
N ARG A 130 -6.89 -9.73 11.43
CA ARG A 130 -8.33 -9.82 11.14
C ARG A 130 -8.58 -10.07 9.65
N GLU A 131 -7.71 -9.54 8.78
CA GLU A 131 -7.82 -9.75 7.34
C GLU A 131 -7.21 -11.09 6.88
N GLY A 132 -6.78 -11.93 7.80
CA GLY A 132 -6.31 -13.28 7.50
C GLY A 132 -4.81 -13.43 7.32
N TYR A 133 -4.03 -12.40 7.64
CA TYR A 133 -2.57 -12.48 7.56
C TYR A 133 -2.00 -13.15 8.80
N GLU A 134 -0.91 -13.88 8.61
CA GLU A 134 -0.17 -14.54 9.69
C GLU A 134 1.12 -13.78 9.95
N GLN A 135 1.45 -13.59 11.22
CA GLN A 135 2.74 -13.03 11.62
C GLN A 135 3.76 -14.16 11.64
N SER A 136 4.46 -14.36 10.53
CA SER A 136 5.26 -15.56 10.31
C SER A 136 6.77 -15.31 10.27
N HIS A 137 7.22 -14.05 10.08
CA HIS A 137 8.63 -13.74 9.83
C HIS A 137 9.09 -12.55 10.64
N PHE A 138 10.39 -12.51 10.95
CA PHE A 138 11.05 -11.34 11.51
C PHE A 138 11.72 -10.55 10.41
N ARG A 139 11.68 -9.24 10.50
CA ARG A 139 12.38 -8.35 9.57
C ARG A 139 13.52 -7.66 10.30
N PHE A 140 14.72 -7.73 9.72
CA PHE A 140 15.90 -7.07 10.25
C PHE A 140 16.28 -5.93 9.32
N THR A 141 16.56 -4.75 9.86
CA THR A 141 16.96 -3.58 9.09
C THR A 141 18.27 -3.01 9.67
N LYS A 142 19.04 -2.36 8.79
CA LYS A 142 20.28 -1.70 9.20
C LYS A 142 20.45 -0.46 8.33
N ALA A 143 20.60 0.70 8.96
CA ALA A 143 20.93 1.92 8.21
C ALA A 143 22.35 1.83 7.67
N LEU A 144 22.54 2.33 6.45
CA LEU A 144 23.83 2.30 5.78
C LEU A 144 24.45 3.68 5.66
#